data_da455fff52fa3e684c0499a9505f5232
#
_entry.id   da455fff52fa3e684c0499a9505f5232
#
_cell.length_a   1.000
_cell.length_b   1.000
_cell.length_c   1.000
_cell.angle_alpha   90.00
_cell.angle_beta   90.00
_cell.angle_gamma   90.00
#
_symmetry.space_group_name_H-M   'P 1'
#
loop_
_entity.id
_entity.type
_entity.pdbx_description
1 polymer ?
#
loop_
_entity_poly.entity_id
_entity_poly.type
_entity_poly.pdbx_seq_one_letter_code
_entity_poly.pdbx_strand_id
1 'polypeptide(L)'
;LLNNGKAEGSSTSPPKAGTTPADLPKPSSDAAPVTPNTQTSLGPAVASGERMNATFVTLARNSDLWEIARSIRQVEDRFNRKYNYDWVFLNDKPFDATFKKVTTSLVSGKTHYGEIPKEHWSFPSHIDQDKAAKVREDMAQRKIIYGDSVSYRHMCRFESGFFFQQELMKNYEWYWRVEPSVELFCDINYDAFKYMADNGKKYSFVLSLYEYVETIPTLWDSVKKFMKNHPEHIAEGNSMGFLSDDNGDNYNHCHMVSQNCTISNDVS
;
A
#
# COMPACT_ATOMS: atom_id res chain seq x y z
N LEU A 1 7.31 -5.77 -2.92
CA LEU A 1 8.42 -6.22 -3.78
C LEU A 1 9.40 -7.07 -2.98
N LEU A 2 9.01 -8.30 -2.69
CA LEU A 2 9.89 -9.38 -2.25
C LEU A 2 9.80 -10.46 -3.32
N ASN A 3 10.84 -10.67 -4.12
CA ASN A 3 11.32 -12.00 -4.49
C ASN A 3 12.49 -11.94 -5.46
N ASN A 4 13.57 -12.51 -5.11
CA ASN A 4 14.32 -13.68 -5.56
C ASN A 4 15.80 -13.52 -5.22
N GLY A 5 16.20 -13.96 -4.05
CA GLY A 5 17.58 -14.30 -3.73
C GLY A 5 17.70 -15.82 -3.64
N LYS A 6 18.38 -16.44 -4.60
CA LYS A 6 18.85 -17.82 -4.48
C LYS A 6 19.81 -17.95 -3.30
N ALA A 7 19.47 -18.79 -2.35
CA ALA A 7 20.41 -19.26 -1.34
C ALA A 7 21.15 -20.46 -1.89
N GLU A 8 22.47 -20.35 -1.98
CA GLU A 8 23.38 -21.49 -2.22
C GLU A 8 23.57 -22.28 -0.93
N GLY A 9 23.68 -23.59 -1.13
CA GLY A 9 23.53 -24.60 -0.12
C GLY A 9 24.64 -24.68 0.91
N SER A 10 24.23 -25.12 2.08
CA SER A 10 25.07 -25.81 3.05
C SER A 10 24.45 -27.17 3.29
N SER A 11 25.22 -28.21 2.95
CA SER A 11 24.89 -29.62 3.12
C SER A 11 24.98 -30.02 4.58
N THR A 12 23.87 -30.46 5.15
CA THR A 12 23.88 -31.38 6.28
C THR A 12 22.86 -32.47 6.06
N SER A 13 23.35 -33.70 6.21
CA SER A 13 22.70 -34.97 5.95
C SER A 13 21.41 -35.18 6.77
N PRO A 14 20.42 -35.92 6.25
CA PRO A 14 19.17 -36.17 6.93
C PRO A 14 19.30 -37.25 8.01
N PRO A 15 18.54 -37.18 9.10
CA PRO A 15 18.37 -38.30 10.04
C PRO A 15 17.41 -39.34 9.45
N LYS A 16 17.74 -40.61 9.75
CA LYS A 16 17.10 -41.84 9.29
C LYS A 16 15.62 -41.93 9.60
N ALA A 17 14.92 -42.50 8.65
CA ALA A 17 13.54 -42.97 8.70
C ALA A 17 13.29 -43.97 9.85
N GLY A 18 12.07 -43.88 10.38
CA GLY A 18 11.50 -44.91 11.24
C GLY A 18 10.30 -44.42 12.04
N THR A 19 9.13 -44.46 11.43
CA THR A 19 7.88 -44.94 12.08
C THR A 19 6.78 -45.01 11.02
N THR A 20 6.21 -46.18 10.87
CA THR A 20 5.04 -46.54 10.07
C THR A 20 3.80 -45.80 10.54
N PRO A 21 2.88 -45.38 9.64
CA PRO A 21 1.60 -44.80 10.02
C PRO A 21 0.63 -45.92 10.37
N ALA A 22 0.25 -46.01 11.63
CA ALA A 22 -0.91 -46.80 12.08
C ALA A 22 -1.94 -45.82 12.67
N ASP A 23 -3.17 -46.01 12.22
CA ASP A 23 -4.42 -45.53 12.84
C ASP A 23 -4.80 -44.03 12.65
N LEU A 24 -5.29 -43.74 11.44
CA LEU A 24 -6.31 -42.71 11.26
C LEU A 24 -7.70 -43.38 11.47
N PRO A 25 -8.61 -42.81 12.29
CA PRO A 25 -9.95 -43.32 12.46
C PRO A 25 -10.73 -43.18 11.15
N LYS A 26 -11.41 -44.27 10.71
CA LYS A 26 -12.35 -44.28 9.60
C LYS A 26 -13.47 -43.28 9.86
N PRO A 27 -13.91 -42.50 8.85
CA PRO A 27 -15.10 -41.67 8.99
C PRO A 27 -16.34 -42.52 9.18
N SER A 28 -17.16 -42.17 10.17
CA SER A 28 -18.43 -42.81 10.47
C SER A 28 -19.45 -42.53 9.32
N SER A 29 -20.23 -43.53 8.96
CA SER A 29 -21.17 -43.52 7.84
C SER A 29 -22.51 -42.86 8.13
N ASP A 30 -22.63 -41.96 9.08
CA ASP A 30 -23.86 -41.25 9.44
C ASP A 30 -23.80 -39.76 9.05
N ALA A 31 -23.55 -39.50 7.76
CA ALA A 31 -23.78 -38.19 7.20
C ALA A 31 -25.23 -38.14 6.67
N ALA A 32 -26.06 -37.35 7.32
CA ALA A 32 -27.36 -36.97 6.81
C ALA A 32 -27.23 -36.33 5.40
N PRO A 33 -28.20 -36.51 4.49
CA PRO A 33 -28.11 -35.97 3.15
C PRO A 33 -28.03 -34.45 3.20
N VAL A 34 -26.91 -33.90 2.72
CA VAL A 34 -26.72 -32.45 2.52
C VAL A 34 -27.70 -32.03 1.43
N THR A 35 -28.76 -31.35 1.80
CA THR A 35 -29.62 -30.64 0.86
C THR A 35 -28.78 -29.67 0.05
N PRO A 36 -28.94 -29.60 -1.30
CA PRO A 36 -28.19 -28.64 -2.08
C PRO A 36 -28.52 -27.23 -1.59
N ASN A 37 -27.48 -26.53 -1.10
CA ASN A 37 -27.56 -25.15 -0.65
C ASN A 37 -28.07 -24.33 -1.85
N THR A 38 -29.28 -23.81 -1.72
CA THR A 38 -29.85 -22.87 -2.68
C THR A 38 -28.84 -21.73 -2.80
N GLN A 39 -28.20 -21.62 -3.96
CA GLN A 39 -27.40 -20.45 -4.30
C GLN A 39 -28.31 -19.23 -4.18
N THR A 40 -28.23 -18.56 -3.05
CA THR A 40 -28.78 -17.23 -2.95
C THR A 40 -27.96 -16.40 -3.94
N SER A 41 -28.61 -16.04 -5.05
CA SER A 41 -28.05 -15.04 -5.97
C SER A 41 -27.75 -13.82 -5.12
N LEU A 42 -26.45 -13.55 -4.93
CA LEU A 42 -25.98 -12.28 -4.43
C LEU A 42 -26.33 -11.25 -5.51
N GLY A 43 -27.56 -10.76 -5.48
CA GLY A 43 -27.90 -9.50 -6.13
C GLY A 43 -26.96 -8.44 -5.56
N PRO A 44 -26.65 -7.37 -6.32
CA PRO A 44 -25.81 -6.29 -5.84
C PRO A 44 -26.44 -5.78 -4.54
N ALA A 45 -25.75 -5.98 -3.43
CA ALA A 45 -26.10 -5.32 -2.18
C ALA A 45 -25.83 -3.83 -2.41
N VAL A 46 -26.85 -3.11 -2.83
CA VAL A 46 -26.82 -1.65 -2.86
C VAL A 46 -26.67 -1.24 -1.40
N ALA A 47 -25.48 -0.75 -1.06
CA ALA A 47 -25.26 -0.11 0.22
C ALA A 47 -26.28 1.05 0.32
N SER A 48 -27.22 0.94 1.22
CA SER A 48 -28.25 1.96 1.48
C SER A 48 -27.59 3.12 2.26
N GLY A 49 -26.73 3.89 1.60
CA GLY A 49 -26.05 5.02 2.17
C GLY A 49 -25.39 5.86 1.06
N GLU A 50 -25.25 7.14 1.30
CA GLU A 50 -24.54 8.04 0.40
C GLU A 50 -23.08 7.59 0.27
N ARG A 51 -22.64 7.36 -0.96
CA ARG A 51 -21.25 6.98 -1.28
C ARG A 51 -20.33 8.16 -0.93
N MET A 52 -19.21 7.88 -0.26
CA MET A 52 -18.21 8.88 0.05
C MET A 52 -17.56 9.44 -1.21
N ASN A 53 -17.09 10.69 -1.15
CA ASN A 53 -16.25 11.26 -2.22
C ASN A 53 -14.82 10.68 -2.13
N ALA A 54 -14.64 9.47 -2.66
CA ALA A 54 -13.44 8.68 -2.47
C ALA A 54 -12.98 7.95 -3.74
N THR A 55 -11.71 7.62 -3.79
CA THR A 55 -11.08 6.87 -4.88
C THR A 55 -9.99 5.93 -4.39
N PHE A 56 -9.74 4.86 -5.16
CA PHE A 56 -8.47 4.14 -5.10
C PHE A 56 -7.42 4.88 -5.91
N VAL A 57 -6.18 4.88 -5.45
CA VAL A 57 -5.05 5.45 -6.19
C VAL A 57 -3.92 4.45 -6.29
N THR A 58 -3.33 4.35 -7.47
CA THR A 58 -2.22 3.44 -7.76
C THR A 58 -1.14 4.17 -8.55
N LEU A 59 0.08 4.06 -8.10
CA LEU A 59 1.26 4.41 -8.86
C LEU A 59 1.76 3.14 -9.58
N ALA A 60 1.66 3.09 -10.90
CA ALA A 60 2.01 1.92 -11.69
C ALA A 60 2.59 2.29 -13.06
N ARG A 61 3.57 1.54 -13.53
CA ARG A 61 4.09 1.63 -14.90
C ARG A 61 3.27 0.73 -15.84
N ASN A 62 3.38 0.96 -17.13
CA ASN A 62 2.77 0.06 -18.12
C ASN A 62 3.28 -1.39 -17.97
N SER A 63 4.54 -1.58 -17.54
CA SER A 63 5.13 -2.89 -17.28
C SER A 63 4.48 -3.63 -16.10
N ASP A 64 3.87 -2.91 -15.17
CA ASP A 64 3.31 -3.48 -13.95
C ASP A 64 1.84 -3.91 -14.12
N LEU A 65 1.35 -3.90 -15.40
CA LEU A 65 -0.06 -4.15 -15.74
C LEU A 65 -0.63 -5.40 -15.08
N TRP A 66 0.06 -6.53 -15.17
CA TRP A 66 -0.50 -7.79 -14.70
C TRP A 66 -0.46 -7.92 -13.17
N GLU A 67 0.49 -7.26 -12.53
CA GLU A 67 0.58 -7.19 -11.08
C GLU A 67 -0.53 -6.30 -10.52
N ILE A 68 -0.77 -5.14 -11.14
CA ILE A 68 -1.86 -4.27 -10.72
C ILE A 68 -3.23 -4.85 -11.08
N ALA A 69 -3.38 -5.55 -12.20
CA ALA A 69 -4.61 -6.25 -12.54
C ALA A 69 -5.01 -7.28 -11.48
N ARG A 70 -4.02 -7.98 -10.89
CA ARG A 70 -4.24 -8.89 -9.76
C ARG A 70 -4.73 -8.13 -8.53
N SER A 71 -4.08 -7.01 -8.18
CA SER A 71 -4.49 -6.17 -7.05
C SER A 71 -5.90 -5.61 -7.24
N ILE A 72 -6.24 -5.12 -8.45
CA ILE A 72 -7.58 -4.66 -8.78
C ILE A 72 -8.60 -5.78 -8.51
N ARG A 73 -8.35 -7.00 -8.99
CA ARG A 73 -9.25 -8.13 -8.75
C ARG A 73 -9.45 -8.41 -7.26
N GLN A 74 -8.39 -8.36 -6.46
CA GLN A 74 -8.50 -8.53 -5.00
C GLN A 74 -9.40 -7.46 -4.37
N VAL A 75 -9.17 -6.19 -4.70
CA VAL A 75 -9.94 -5.08 -4.15
C VAL A 75 -11.38 -5.10 -4.65
N GLU A 76 -11.60 -5.34 -5.94
CA GLU A 76 -12.94 -5.41 -6.53
C GLU A 76 -13.76 -6.57 -5.96
N ASP A 77 -13.20 -7.78 -5.91
CA ASP A 77 -13.92 -8.96 -5.45
C ASP A 77 -14.20 -8.92 -3.94
N ARG A 78 -13.32 -8.36 -3.14
CA ARG A 78 -13.41 -8.34 -1.68
C ARG A 78 -14.09 -7.11 -1.09
N PHE A 79 -14.10 -6.00 -1.85
CA PHE A 79 -14.61 -4.72 -1.35
C PHE A 79 -15.41 -3.96 -2.41
N ASN A 80 -14.76 -3.52 -3.52
CA ASN A 80 -15.25 -2.41 -4.32
C ASN A 80 -16.49 -2.69 -5.17
N ARG A 81 -16.74 -3.92 -5.57
CA ARG A 81 -17.99 -4.27 -6.31
C ARG A 81 -19.27 -3.93 -5.56
N LYS A 82 -19.18 -3.77 -4.23
CA LYS A 82 -20.32 -3.37 -3.39
C LYS A 82 -20.54 -1.86 -3.42
N TYR A 83 -19.46 -1.06 -3.67
CA TYR A 83 -19.46 0.39 -3.50
C TYR A 83 -19.19 1.18 -4.78
N ASN A 84 -18.51 0.57 -5.77
CA ASN A 84 -18.16 1.14 -7.07
C ASN A 84 -17.37 2.45 -6.99
N TYR A 85 -16.41 2.53 -6.09
CA TYR A 85 -15.46 3.64 -6.02
C TYR A 85 -14.55 3.68 -7.25
N ASP A 86 -14.18 4.89 -7.63
CA ASP A 86 -13.34 5.14 -8.79
C ASP A 86 -11.88 4.74 -8.55
N TRP A 87 -11.10 4.61 -9.63
CA TRP A 87 -9.68 4.36 -9.58
C TRP A 87 -8.91 5.44 -10.34
N VAL A 88 -7.87 5.98 -9.70
CA VAL A 88 -6.89 6.90 -10.28
C VAL A 88 -5.58 6.17 -10.45
N PHE A 89 -5.10 6.09 -11.68
CA PHE A 89 -3.80 5.54 -12.04
C PHE A 89 -2.83 6.66 -12.35
N LEU A 90 -1.65 6.67 -11.72
CA LEU A 90 -0.62 7.69 -11.89
C LEU A 90 0.68 7.04 -12.39
N ASN A 91 1.35 7.69 -13.33
CA ASN A 91 2.63 7.25 -13.89
C ASN A 91 3.43 8.46 -14.37
N ASP A 92 4.75 8.35 -14.40
CA ASP A 92 5.66 9.37 -14.97
C ASP A 92 5.72 9.34 -16.52
N LYS A 93 4.93 8.47 -17.13
CA LYS A 93 4.78 8.31 -18.59
C LYS A 93 3.32 8.05 -18.94
N PRO A 94 2.90 8.37 -20.18
CA PRO A 94 1.57 8.06 -20.63
C PRO A 94 1.23 6.58 -20.51
N PHE A 95 0.03 6.28 -20.05
CA PHE A 95 -0.49 4.91 -20.08
C PHE A 95 -0.86 4.50 -21.49
N ASP A 96 -0.45 3.30 -21.89
CA ASP A 96 -0.78 2.74 -23.19
C ASP A 96 -2.24 2.23 -23.28
N ALA A 97 -2.68 1.94 -24.50
CA ALA A 97 -4.05 1.49 -24.76
C ALA A 97 -4.36 0.14 -24.09
N THR A 98 -3.37 -0.74 -23.97
CA THR A 98 -3.53 -2.05 -23.36
C THR A 98 -3.74 -1.91 -21.87
N PHE A 99 -2.92 -1.12 -21.18
CA PHE A 99 -3.07 -0.83 -19.77
C PHE A 99 -4.47 -0.27 -19.48
N LYS A 100 -4.88 0.77 -20.21
CA LYS A 100 -6.21 1.38 -20.05
C LYS A 100 -7.34 0.40 -20.29
N LYS A 101 -7.28 -0.38 -21.37
CA LYS A 101 -8.30 -1.37 -21.71
C LYS A 101 -8.46 -2.43 -20.62
N VAL A 102 -7.36 -3.02 -20.15
CA VAL A 102 -7.40 -4.09 -19.14
C VAL A 102 -7.91 -3.56 -17.80
N THR A 103 -7.33 -2.48 -17.29
CA THR A 103 -7.71 -1.93 -15.99
C THR A 103 -9.16 -1.44 -15.98
N THR A 104 -9.62 -0.74 -17.04
CA THR A 104 -11.03 -0.32 -17.16
C THR A 104 -11.99 -1.52 -17.19
N SER A 105 -11.60 -2.64 -17.78
CA SER A 105 -12.47 -3.83 -17.84
C SER A 105 -12.61 -4.54 -16.49
N LEU A 106 -11.74 -4.30 -15.54
CA LEU A 106 -11.73 -4.95 -14.23
C LEU A 106 -12.41 -4.14 -13.14
N VAL A 107 -12.43 -2.82 -13.27
CA VAL A 107 -12.92 -1.87 -12.27
C VAL A 107 -14.43 -1.71 -12.38
N SER A 108 -15.13 -1.72 -11.24
CA SER A 108 -16.60 -1.52 -11.18
C SER A 108 -17.00 -0.04 -11.18
N GLY A 109 -16.11 0.87 -10.76
CA GLY A 109 -16.28 2.33 -10.84
C GLY A 109 -15.68 2.90 -12.13
N LYS A 110 -15.33 4.18 -12.11
CA LYS A 110 -14.63 4.85 -13.23
C LYS A 110 -13.13 4.71 -13.08
N THR A 111 -12.43 4.76 -14.21
CA THR A 111 -10.95 4.78 -14.24
C THR A 111 -10.45 6.11 -14.78
N HIS A 112 -9.47 6.68 -14.10
CA HIS A 112 -8.82 7.92 -14.46
C HIS A 112 -7.32 7.69 -14.58
N TYR A 113 -6.66 8.33 -15.55
CA TYR A 113 -5.25 8.11 -15.87
C TYR A 113 -4.53 9.45 -15.89
N GLY A 114 -3.57 9.65 -14.99
CA GLY A 114 -2.77 10.85 -14.87
C GLY A 114 -1.30 10.61 -15.21
N GLU A 115 -0.72 11.58 -15.91
CA GLU A 115 0.72 11.66 -16.12
C GLU A 115 1.30 12.60 -15.09
N ILE A 116 2.34 12.13 -14.36
CA ILE A 116 2.99 12.90 -13.31
C ILE A 116 3.91 13.93 -13.98
N PRO A 117 3.76 15.22 -13.66
CA PRO A 117 4.64 16.26 -14.18
C PRO A 117 6.11 16.00 -13.82
N LYS A 118 7.01 16.33 -14.71
CA LYS A 118 8.45 16.13 -14.52
C LYS A 118 8.97 16.78 -13.24
N GLU A 119 8.42 17.91 -12.85
CA GLU A 119 8.77 18.63 -11.61
C GLU A 119 8.50 17.80 -10.36
N HIS A 120 7.49 16.94 -10.40
CA HIS A 120 7.12 16.06 -9.30
C HIS A 120 7.88 14.72 -9.34
N TRP A 121 8.52 14.38 -10.48
CA TRP A 121 9.26 13.14 -10.70
C TRP A 121 10.69 13.40 -11.14
N SER A 122 11.40 14.24 -10.41
CA SER A 122 12.78 14.62 -10.68
C SER A 122 13.53 14.99 -9.40
N PHE A 123 14.80 15.25 -9.51
CA PHE A 123 15.57 15.84 -8.41
C PHE A 123 15.25 17.32 -8.27
N PRO A 124 15.02 17.83 -7.05
CA PRO A 124 14.95 19.26 -6.81
C PRO A 124 16.25 19.97 -7.22
N SER A 125 16.15 21.21 -7.69
CA SER A 125 17.29 21.99 -8.19
C SER A 125 18.37 22.26 -7.14
N HIS A 126 18.01 22.22 -5.86
CA HIS A 126 18.96 22.43 -4.74
C HIS A 126 19.74 21.16 -4.37
N ILE A 127 19.44 20.01 -4.98
CA ILE A 127 20.17 18.77 -4.73
C ILE A 127 21.39 18.68 -5.64
N ASP A 128 22.56 18.58 -5.04
CA ASP A 128 23.81 18.29 -5.73
C ASP A 128 23.79 16.86 -6.31
N GLN A 129 23.72 16.78 -7.63
CA GLN A 129 23.57 15.50 -8.34
C GLN A 129 24.80 14.61 -8.23
N ASP A 130 26.00 15.18 -8.21
CA ASP A 130 27.25 14.44 -8.11
C ASP A 130 27.42 13.85 -6.69
N LYS A 131 27.11 14.64 -5.68
CA LYS A 131 27.06 14.16 -4.30
C LYS A 131 26.01 13.06 -4.12
N ALA A 132 24.82 13.26 -4.66
CA ALA A 132 23.74 12.27 -4.61
C ALA A 132 24.10 10.97 -5.33
N ALA A 133 24.83 11.04 -6.46
CA ALA A 133 25.31 9.86 -7.18
C ALA A 133 26.33 9.07 -6.34
N LYS A 134 27.29 9.74 -5.72
CA LYS A 134 28.28 9.10 -4.82
C LYS A 134 27.63 8.41 -3.63
N VAL A 135 26.61 9.03 -3.03
CA VAL A 135 25.86 8.42 -1.93
C VAL A 135 25.10 7.16 -2.39
N ARG A 136 24.51 7.19 -3.59
CA ARG A 136 23.84 5.98 -4.15
C ARG A 136 24.84 4.86 -4.39
N GLU A 137 26.03 5.19 -4.90
CA GLU A 137 27.10 4.21 -5.12
C GLU A 137 27.54 3.57 -3.79
N ASP A 138 27.78 4.37 -2.75
CA ASP A 138 28.10 3.88 -1.40
C ASP A 138 27.00 2.96 -0.85
N MET A 139 25.75 3.38 -0.97
CA MET A 139 24.61 2.55 -0.54
C MET A 139 24.51 1.23 -1.31
N ALA A 140 24.83 1.22 -2.61
CA ALA A 140 24.88 0.00 -3.41
C ALA A 140 26.00 -0.95 -2.94
N GLN A 141 27.20 -0.41 -2.68
CA GLN A 141 28.34 -1.17 -2.15
C GLN A 141 28.01 -1.79 -0.79
N ARG A 142 27.28 -1.06 0.05
CA ARG A 142 26.80 -1.51 1.37
C ARG A 142 25.59 -2.46 1.26
N LYS A 143 25.13 -2.78 0.05
CA LYS A 143 23.97 -3.64 -0.23
C LYS A 143 22.66 -3.16 0.45
N ILE A 144 22.51 -1.86 0.60
CA ILE A 144 21.27 -1.28 1.10
C ILE A 144 20.20 -1.43 0.01
N ILE A 145 19.04 -1.95 0.39
CA ILE A 145 17.94 -2.22 -0.54
C ILE A 145 17.52 -0.94 -1.26
N TYR A 146 17.40 -0.99 -2.59
CA TYR A 146 17.15 0.17 -3.46
C TYR A 146 18.15 1.34 -3.33
N GLY A 147 19.31 1.11 -2.71
CA GLY A 147 20.31 2.14 -2.44
C GLY A 147 20.78 2.92 -3.68
N ASP A 148 20.92 2.25 -4.82
CA ASP A 148 21.32 2.81 -6.11
C ASP A 148 20.15 3.35 -6.96
N SER A 149 18.90 3.03 -6.62
CA SER A 149 17.75 3.32 -7.47
C SER A 149 17.35 4.79 -7.45
N VAL A 150 17.50 5.48 -8.59
CA VAL A 150 17.00 6.84 -8.81
C VAL A 150 15.47 6.86 -8.83
N SER A 151 14.87 5.90 -9.53
CA SER A 151 13.40 5.78 -9.65
C SER A 151 12.73 5.61 -8.29
N TYR A 152 13.33 4.81 -7.41
CA TYR A 152 12.81 4.64 -6.04
C TYR A 152 12.80 5.97 -5.26
N ARG A 153 13.86 6.77 -5.38
CA ARG A 153 13.92 8.09 -4.72
C ARG A 153 12.89 9.08 -5.27
N HIS A 154 12.67 9.06 -6.59
CA HIS A 154 11.60 9.87 -7.18
C HIS A 154 10.23 9.42 -6.68
N MET A 155 10.00 8.11 -6.59
CA MET A 155 8.78 7.54 -6.03
C MET A 155 8.58 8.00 -4.57
N CYS A 156 9.58 7.85 -3.70
CA CYS A 156 9.47 8.28 -2.30
C CYS A 156 9.19 9.78 -2.18
N ARG A 157 9.85 10.61 -3.00
CA ARG A 157 9.60 12.05 -3.03
C ARG A 157 8.17 12.36 -3.51
N PHE A 158 7.71 11.70 -4.55
CA PHE A 158 6.37 11.86 -5.09
C PHE A 158 5.30 11.49 -4.06
N GLU A 159 5.43 10.32 -3.47
CA GLU A 159 4.48 9.80 -2.47
C GLU A 159 4.44 10.63 -1.19
N SER A 160 5.55 11.23 -0.78
CA SER A 160 5.60 12.03 0.44
C SER A 160 5.10 13.47 0.29
N GLY A 161 5.02 14.01 -0.94
CA GLY A 161 4.75 15.43 -1.08
C GLY A 161 3.96 15.88 -2.30
N PHE A 162 3.69 15.01 -3.28
CA PHE A 162 3.13 15.47 -4.55
C PHE A 162 1.93 14.68 -5.08
N PHE A 163 1.72 13.44 -4.65
CA PHE A 163 0.67 12.62 -5.25
C PHE A 163 -0.74 13.19 -4.97
N PHE A 164 -1.00 13.67 -3.77
CA PHE A 164 -2.26 14.30 -3.40
C PHE A 164 -2.50 15.64 -4.10
N GLN A 165 -1.43 16.29 -4.61
CA GLN A 165 -1.52 17.53 -5.36
C GLN A 165 -1.86 17.32 -6.84
N GLN A 166 -1.92 16.08 -7.32
CA GLN A 166 -2.28 15.80 -8.71
C GLN A 166 -3.73 16.24 -8.99
N GLU A 167 -3.98 16.85 -10.15
CA GLU A 167 -5.30 17.39 -10.48
C GLU A 167 -6.44 16.36 -10.38
N LEU A 168 -6.17 15.10 -10.71
CA LEU A 168 -7.15 14.04 -10.55
C LEU A 168 -7.47 13.75 -9.09
N MET A 169 -6.50 13.88 -8.19
CA MET A 169 -6.69 13.61 -6.76
C MET A 169 -7.48 14.71 -6.05
N LYS A 170 -7.38 15.97 -6.50
CA LYS A 170 -8.12 17.11 -5.93
C LYS A 170 -9.64 16.99 -6.05
N ASN A 171 -10.14 16.06 -6.86
CA ASN A 171 -11.58 15.81 -6.99
C ASN A 171 -12.14 14.94 -5.86
N TYR A 172 -11.31 14.37 -5.01
CA TYR A 172 -11.70 13.42 -3.96
C TYR A 172 -11.26 13.90 -2.58
N GLU A 173 -12.10 13.66 -1.60
CA GLU A 173 -11.82 13.92 -0.18
C GLU A 173 -11.03 12.79 0.46
N TRP A 174 -11.24 11.56 -0.04
CA TRP A 174 -10.66 10.35 0.52
C TRP A 174 -9.96 9.55 -0.57
N TYR A 175 -8.86 8.91 -0.23
CA TYR A 175 -8.22 7.96 -1.12
C TYR A 175 -7.72 6.74 -0.36
N TRP A 176 -7.66 5.63 -1.08
CA TRP A 176 -7.06 4.39 -0.63
C TRP A 176 -5.97 3.98 -1.61
N ARG A 177 -4.73 4.00 -1.15
CA ARG A 177 -3.59 3.63 -1.99
C ARG A 177 -3.48 2.12 -2.12
N VAL A 178 -3.44 1.61 -3.36
CA VAL A 178 -3.31 0.20 -3.69
C VAL A 178 -2.04 0.01 -4.52
N GLU A 179 -1.13 -0.81 -4.01
CA GLU A 179 0.11 -1.16 -4.68
C GLU A 179 -0.07 -2.36 -5.61
N PRO A 180 0.81 -2.55 -6.64
CA PRO A 180 0.89 -3.80 -7.38
C PRO A 180 1.15 -4.99 -6.45
N SER A 181 0.58 -6.16 -6.80
CA SER A 181 0.73 -7.43 -6.06
C SER A 181 0.14 -7.43 -4.63
N VAL A 182 -0.85 -6.57 -4.36
CA VAL A 182 -1.61 -6.62 -3.10
C VAL A 182 -2.57 -7.81 -3.09
N GLU A 183 -2.66 -8.48 -1.95
CA GLU A 183 -3.63 -9.55 -1.69
C GLU A 183 -4.48 -9.22 -0.47
N LEU A 184 -5.78 -9.41 -0.58
CA LEU A 184 -6.74 -9.32 0.52
C LEU A 184 -7.17 -10.73 0.92
N PHE A 185 -6.94 -11.11 2.17
CA PHE A 185 -7.21 -12.47 2.66
C PHE A 185 -8.65 -12.68 3.16
N CYS A 186 -9.44 -11.61 3.27
CA CYS A 186 -10.83 -11.69 3.70
C CYS A 186 -11.69 -10.64 2.99
N ASP A 187 -13.00 -10.83 3.01
CA ASP A 187 -13.95 -9.84 2.52
C ASP A 187 -14.06 -8.68 3.51
N ILE A 188 -14.11 -7.47 2.97
CA ILE A 188 -14.38 -6.25 3.74
C ILE A 188 -15.87 -5.94 3.56
N ASN A 189 -16.65 -6.20 4.61
CA ASN A 189 -18.12 -6.15 4.57
C ASN A 189 -18.71 -4.83 5.05
N TYR A 190 -17.89 -3.81 5.22
CA TYR A 190 -18.30 -2.44 5.57
C TYR A 190 -17.61 -1.45 4.65
N ASP A 191 -18.18 -0.27 4.49
CA ASP A 191 -17.54 0.81 3.74
C ASP A 191 -16.41 1.41 4.58
N ALA A 192 -15.16 1.15 4.18
CA ALA A 192 -13.98 1.60 4.90
C ALA A 192 -13.86 3.13 4.90
N PHE A 193 -14.22 3.80 3.82
CA PHE A 193 -14.20 5.27 3.74
C PHE A 193 -15.23 5.88 4.67
N LYS A 194 -16.45 5.35 4.64
CA LYS A 194 -17.51 5.78 5.54
C LYS A 194 -17.15 5.53 7.00
N TYR A 195 -16.56 4.38 7.31
CA TYR A 195 -16.07 4.08 8.66
C TYR A 195 -15.05 5.11 9.15
N MET A 196 -14.10 5.50 8.30
CA MET A 196 -13.11 6.51 8.63
C MET A 196 -13.78 7.86 8.94
N ALA A 197 -14.69 8.30 8.08
CA ALA A 197 -15.41 9.55 8.24
C ALA A 197 -16.29 9.57 9.49
N ASP A 198 -17.12 8.54 9.68
CA ASP A 198 -18.05 8.43 10.81
C ASP A 198 -17.34 8.40 12.17
N ASN A 199 -16.10 7.89 12.20
CA ASN A 199 -15.30 7.79 13.42
C ASN A 199 -14.24 8.89 13.55
N GLY A 200 -14.28 9.94 12.71
CA GLY A 200 -13.34 11.06 12.74
C GLY A 200 -11.88 10.66 12.51
N LYS A 201 -11.64 9.53 11.83
CA LYS A 201 -10.30 9.04 11.52
C LYS A 201 -9.76 9.76 10.29
N LYS A 202 -8.50 10.16 10.31
CA LYS A 202 -7.84 10.87 9.21
C LYS A 202 -6.90 9.95 8.42
N TYR A 203 -6.32 8.96 9.07
CA TYR A 203 -5.32 8.08 8.51
C TYR A 203 -5.46 6.66 9.05
N SER A 204 -5.34 5.67 8.19
CA SER A 204 -5.23 4.26 8.56
C SER A 204 -4.20 3.53 7.71
N PHE A 205 -3.63 2.49 8.25
CA PHE A 205 -2.66 1.63 7.58
C PHE A 205 -2.85 0.18 8.03
N VAL A 206 -2.34 -0.76 7.25
CA VAL A 206 -2.53 -2.19 7.52
C VAL A 206 -1.48 -2.72 8.47
N LEU A 207 -0.23 -2.31 8.28
CA LEU A 207 0.94 -2.97 8.85
C LEU A 207 2.07 -1.97 9.06
N SER A 208 2.80 -2.10 10.14
CA SER A 208 4.05 -1.39 10.35
C SER A 208 5.21 -2.39 10.46
N LEU A 209 6.33 -2.06 9.85
CA LEU A 209 7.54 -2.86 9.83
C LEU A 209 8.74 -2.02 10.24
N TYR A 210 9.79 -2.69 10.71
CA TYR A 210 11.04 -2.04 11.07
C TYR A 210 11.77 -1.55 9.81
N GLU A 211 12.20 -0.27 9.81
CA GLU A 211 12.92 0.34 8.70
C GLU A 211 14.44 0.25 8.88
N TYR A 212 15.16 0.24 7.77
CA TYR A 212 16.61 0.35 7.77
C TYR A 212 17.04 1.76 8.18
N VAL A 213 17.73 1.88 9.30
CA VAL A 213 18.16 3.17 9.89
C VAL A 213 18.98 3.99 8.89
N GLU A 214 19.78 3.33 8.07
CA GLU A 214 20.63 3.95 7.07
C GLU A 214 19.89 4.69 5.96
N THR A 215 18.62 4.38 5.76
CA THR A 215 17.78 5.04 4.75
C THR A 215 17.14 6.33 5.26
N ILE A 216 17.05 6.50 6.59
CA ILE A 216 16.36 7.62 7.25
C ILE A 216 17.15 8.26 8.39
N PRO A 217 18.48 8.43 8.31
CA PRO A 217 19.32 8.82 9.45
C PRO A 217 18.99 10.19 10.03
N THR A 218 18.34 11.08 9.27
CA THR A 218 18.00 12.45 9.68
C THR A 218 16.51 12.70 9.83
N LEU A 219 15.69 11.68 9.63
CA LEU A 219 14.22 11.83 9.63
C LEU A 219 13.74 12.33 10.99
N TRP A 220 14.13 11.67 12.07
CA TRP A 220 13.61 11.99 13.39
C TRP A 220 14.00 13.37 13.88
N ASP A 221 15.24 13.81 13.60
CA ASP A 221 15.67 15.17 13.92
C ASP A 221 14.85 16.22 13.16
N SER A 222 14.51 15.94 11.92
CA SER A 222 13.62 16.80 11.12
C SER A 222 12.22 16.85 11.68
N VAL A 223 11.67 15.69 12.11
CA VAL A 223 10.36 15.58 12.77
C VAL A 223 10.35 16.36 14.09
N LYS A 224 11.35 16.17 14.95
CA LYS A 224 11.47 16.93 16.24
C LYS A 224 11.53 18.44 15.99
N LYS A 225 12.28 18.88 14.98
CA LYS A 225 12.34 20.30 14.61
C LYS A 225 10.98 20.82 14.13
N PHE A 226 10.28 20.03 13.32
CA PHE A 226 8.92 20.39 12.87
C PHE A 226 7.97 20.50 14.06
N MET A 227 7.88 19.49 14.92
CA MET A 227 7.01 19.50 16.11
C MET A 227 7.28 20.72 17.02
N LYS A 228 8.54 21.08 17.18
CA LYS A 228 8.93 22.27 17.98
C LYS A 228 8.43 23.58 17.35
N ASN A 229 8.48 23.68 16.02
CA ASN A 229 8.09 24.89 15.29
C ASN A 229 6.59 24.98 15.05
N HIS A 230 5.88 23.84 15.10
CA HIS A 230 4.46 23.70 14.76
C HIS A 230 3.73 22.87 15.83
N PRO A 231 3.71 23.33 17.08
CA PRO A 231 3.04 22.60 18.17
C PRO A 231 1.54 22.46 17.95
N GLU A 232 0.93 23.32 17.12
CA GLU A 232 -0.48 23.27 16.73
C GLU A 232 -0.87 22.01 15.97
N HIS A 233 0.10 21.32 15.38
CA HIS A 233 -0.12 20.04 14.70
C HIS A 233 0.04 18.81 15.60
N ILE A 234 0.38 19.01 16.87
CA ILE A 234 0.54 17.91 17.82
C ILE A 234 -0.74 17.76 18.64
N ALA A 235 -1.56 16.79 18.27
CA ALA A 235 -2.82 16.54 18.94
C ALA A 235 -2.60 16.10 20.40
N GLU A 236 -3.45 16.57 21.30
CA GLU A 236 -3.51 16.04 22.67
C GLU A 236 -3.91 14.57 22.65
N GLY A 237 -3.28 13.74 23.45
CA GLY A 237 -3.54 12.29 23.49
C GLY A 237 -3.13 11.54 22.20
N ASN A 238 -2.16 12.08 21.44
CA ASN A 238 -1.64 11.44 20.24
C ASN A 238 -0.97 10.08 20.51
N SER A 239 -0.67 9.34 19.44
CA SER A 239 -0.07 8.01 19.52
C SER A 239 1.48 8.04 19.44
N MET A 240 2.13 9.03 20.05
CA MET A 240 3.60 9.16 20.03
C MET A 240 4.28 7.88 20.53
N GLY A 241 3.72 7.20 21.54
CA GLY A 241 4.25 5.93 22.05
C GLY A 241 4.29 4.78 21.04
N PHE A 242 3.63 4.93 19.86
CA PHE A 242 3.78 4.00 18.76
C PHE A 242 5.07 4.24 17.95
N LEU A 243 5.56 5.46 17.92
CA LEU A 243 6.73 5.88 17.14
C LEU A 243 8.01 6.04 17.98
N SER A 244 7.86 6.18 19.30
CA SER A 244 8.95 6.47 20.22
C SER A 244 8.71 5.83 21.57
N ASP A 245 9.68 5.06 22.06
CA ASP A 245 9.60 4.36 23.34
C ASP A 245 10.01 5.26 24.53
N ASP A 246 10.52 6.44 24.25
CA ASP A 246 11.05 7.41 25.22
C ASP A 246 10.39 8.79 25.09
N ASN A 247 9.11 8.81 24.82
CA ASN A 247 8.30 10.02 24.76
C ASN A 247 8.73 11.05 23.69
N GLY A 248 9.29 10.58 22.60
CA GLY A 248 9.64 11.42 21.44
C GLY A 248 11.12 11.77 21.33
N ASP A 249 11.97 11.35 22.27
CA ASP A 249 13.40 11.63 22.19
C ASP A 249 14.06 10.87 21.05
N ASN A 250 13.76 9.57 20.89
CA ASN A 250 14.27 8.74 19.82
C ASN A 250 13.13 8.08 19.02
N TYR A 251 13.38 7.87 17.74
CA TYR A 251 12.49 7.11 16.88
C TYR A 251 12.77 5.62 17.03
N ASN A 252 11.74 4.81 17.20
CA ASN A 252 11.87 3.35 17.34
C ASN A 252 12.05 2.61 16.01
N HIS A 253 12.21 3.36 14.89
CA HIS A 253 12.40 2.85 13.54
C HIS A 253 11.28 1.97 13.01
N CYS A 254 10.10 2.00 13.62
CA CYS A 254 8.93 1.32 13.12
C CYS A 254 8.43 2.05 11.88
N HIS A 255 8.51 1.38 10.73
CA HIS A 255 8.08 1.93 9.45
C HIS A 255 6.63 1.58 9.18
N MET A 256 5.82 2.57 8.81
CA MET A 256 4.45 2.32 8.38
C MET A 256 4.43 1.97 6.89
N VAL A 257 4.19 0.72 6.57
CA VAL A 257 3.96 0.29 5.19
C VAL A 257 2.48 0.47 4.87
N SER A 258 2.16 1.54 4.19
CA SER A 258 0.79 1.81 3.76
C SER A 258 0.50 1.18 2.40
N GLN A 259 0.44 -0.15 2.34
CA GLN A 259 -0.06 -0.80 1.13
C GLN A 259 -1.57 -0.62 0.96
N ASN A 260 -2.27 -0.30 2.04
CA ASN A 260 -3.69 0.02 2.04
C ASN A 260 -3.94 1.14 3.06
N CYS A 261 -3.78 2.37 2.62
CA CYS A 261 -3.90 3.54 3.47
C CYS A 261 -5.07 4.40 2.98
N THR A 262 -5.97 4.77 3.85
CA THR A 262 -7.00 5.76 3.56
C THR A 262 -6.65 7.06 4.26
N ILE A 263 -6.54 8.16 3.50
CA ILE A 263 -6.22 9.49 4.04
C ILE A 263 -7.27 10.49 3.54
N SER A 264 -7.68 11.40 4.38
CA SER A 264 -8.49 12.54 3.95
C SER A 264 -7.64 13.52 3.15
N ASN A 265 -8.19 14.05 2.05
CA ASN A 265 -7.59 15.13 1.27
C ASN A 265 -7.81 16.52 1.90
N ASP A 266 -8.38 16.59 3.09
CA ASP A 266 -8.64 17.86 3.75
C ASP A 266 -7.32 18.54 4.12
N VAL A 267 -6.72 19.21 3.13
CA VAL A 267 -5.59 20.14 3.24
C VAL A 267 -6.19 21.53 3.16
N SER A 268 -7.01 21.88 4.17
CA SER A 268 -7.43 23.28 4.41
C SER A 268 -6.47 23.94 5.38
#